data_c4d8c09a687296f5579bfb1c0acb4c79
#
_entry.id   c4d8c09a687296f5579bfb1c0acb4c79
#
_cell.length_a   1.000
_cell.length_b   1.000
_cell.length_c   1.000
_cell.angle_alpha   90.00
_cell.angle_beta   90.00
_cell.angle_gamma   90.00
#
_symmetry.space_group_name_H-M   'P 1'
#
loop_
_entity.id
_entity.type
_entity.pdbx_description
1 polymer ?
#
loop_
_entity_poly.entity_id
_entity_poly.type
_entity_poly.pdbx_seq_one_letter_code
_entity_poly.pdbx_strand_id
1 'polypeptide(L)'
;MNKIYRLKFSKRLNQLVAVSEITTGHDRNSGSNQVTETSATSGVNRFLSLKPISALISALSFGLIAQSAMANGLVGMDVVNGSASMTVNGKNTFITNSPDAIINWKQFNINAGELVRFIQENNNSTVFNRVTGDQLSQLKGTLASNGHVFLINPNGIVFGKDSIIDTAGFTASTLNISDKDLKARNFAFEQMKDKAMAAIINNGLITVGKNGSVNLIGGSVQNNGTNQSGKRQCDVISG
;
A
#
# COMPACT_ATOMS: atom_id res chain seq x y z
N MET A 1 -23.38 -2.41 7.46
CA MET A 1 -22.48 -2.77 8.58
C MET A 1 -21.04 -2.65 8.07
N ASN A 2 -20.22 -1.81 8.68
CA ASN A 2 -18.79 -1.74 8.34
C ASN A 2 -18.10 -2.95 8.96
N LYS A 3 -17.47 -3.78 8.13
CA LYS A 3 -16.66 -4.89 8.61
C LYS A 3 -15.23 -4.39 8.82
N ILE A 4 -14.75 -4.48 10.04
CA ILE A 4 -13.40 -4.11 10.44
C ILE A 4 -12.63 -5.39 10.73
N TYR A 5 -11.51 -5.56 10.04
CA TYR A 5 -10.59 -6.66 10.29
C TYR A 5 -9.26 -6.10 10.76
N ARG A 6 -8.69 -6.73 11.78
CA ARG A 6 -7.38 -6.35 12.31
C ARG A 6 -6.42 -7.52 12.20
N LEU A 7 -5.25 -7.27 11.66
CA LEU A 7 -4.14 -8.23 11.73
C LEU A 7 -3.43 -8.05 13.08
N LYS A 8 -3.37 -9.12 13.88
CA LYS A 8 -2.60 -9.16 15.13
C LYS A 8 -1.42 -10.09 14.96
N PHE A 9 -0.27 -9.67 15.46
CA PHE A 9 0.90 -10.54 15.49
C PHE A 9 0.71 -11.61 16.58
N SER A 10 0.65 -12.86 16.16
CA SER A 10 0.60 -14.00 17.06
C SER A 10 2.02 -14.43 17.43
N LYS A 11 2.44 -14.16 18.66
CA LYS A 11 3.74 -14.62 19.17
C LYS A 11 3.87 -16.14 19.16
N ARG A 12 2.75 -16.85 19.30
CA ARG A 12 2.73 -18.32 19.29
C ARG A 12 2.98 -18.90 17.90
N LEU A 13 2.51 -18.20 16.87
CA LEU A 13 2.63 -18.63 15.48
C LEU A 13 3.73 -17.87 14.73
N ASN A 14 4.30 -16.84 15.37
CA ASN A 14 5.29 -15.90 14.81
C ASN A 14 4.86 -15.32 13.46
N GLN A 15 3.57 -14.97 13.33
CA GLN A 15 2.98 -14.46 12.10
C GLN A 15 1.80 -13.51 12.38
N LEU A 16 1.41 -12.73 11.36
CA LEU A 16 0.19 -11.93 11.40
C LEU A 16 -1.02 -12.83 11.20
N VAL A 17 -2.00 -12.74 12.10
CA VAL A 17 -3.27 -13.46 12.04
C VAL A 17 -4.41 -12.44 11.98
N ALA A 18 -5.32 -12.64 11.05
CA ALA A 18 -6.50 -11.79 10.95
C ALA A 18 -7.52 -12.14 12.03
N VAL A 19 -8.01 -11.13 12.74
CA VAL A 19 -9.06 -11.25 13.73
C VAL A 19 -10.19 -10.28 13.41
N SER A 20 -11.44 -10.75 13.46
CA SER A 20 -12.60 -9.87 13.39
C SER A 20 -12.84 -9.25 14.76
N GLU A 21 -13.06 -7.94 14.83
CA GLU A 21 -13.56 -7.31 16.07
C GLU A 21 -15.06 -7.47 16.14
N ILE A 22 -15.53 -8.33 17.05
CA ILE A 22 -16.89 -8.27 17.55
C ILE A 22 -16.87 -7.21 18.65
N THR A 23 -17.37 -6.03 18.36
CA THR A 23 -17.55 -4.98 19.36
C THR A 23 -18.66 -5.40 20.33
N THR A 24 -18.30 -5.91 21.49
CA THR A 24 -19.16 -5.81 22.67
C THR A 24 -18.97 -4.42 23.24
N GLY A 25 -19.94 -3.57 23.01
CA GLY A 25 -20.00 -2.26 23.62
C GLY A 25 -20.09 -2.38 25.15
N HIS A 26 -19.23 -1.64 25.84
CA HIS A 26 -19.49 -1.22 27.21
C HIS A 26 -19.10 0.25 27.30
N ASP A 27 -20.16 1.06 27.38
CA ASP A 27 -20.10 2.45 27.76
C ASP A 27 -19.48 2.59 29.14
N ARG A 28 -18.58 3.56 29.30
CA ARG A 28 -18.55 4.38 30.52
C ARG A 28 -18.01 5.77 30.25
N ASN A 29 -18.92 6.66 30.28
CA ASN A 29 -18.96 8.07 30.61
C ASN A 29 -17.76 8.64 31.40
N SER A 30 -17.27 9.80 30.98
CA SER A 30 -17.23 11.04 31.74
C SER A 30 -16.22 12.03 31.23
N GLY A 31 -16.68 13.26 31.05
CA GLY A 31 -15.90 14.42 31.42
C GLY A 31 -15.77 15.48 30.32
N SER A 32 -16.74 16.38 30.33
CA SER A 32 -16.72 17.70 29.73
C SER A 32 -15.55 18.54 30.22
N ASN A 33 -14.91 19.32 29.35
CA ASN A 33 -14.59 20.71 29.66
C ASN A 33 -14.44 21.53 28.37
N GLN A 34 -15.35 22.50 28.26
CA GLN A 34 -15.26 23.67 27.38
C GLN A 34 -14.24 24.65 27.94
N VAL A 35 -13.49 25.30 27.08
CA VAL A 35 -12.99 26.68 27.25
C VAL A 35 -12.86 27.30 25.88
N THR A 36 -13.83 28.08 25.49
CA THR A 36 -13.91 29.54 25.29
C THR A 36 -12.92 30.16 24.32
N GLU A 37 -13.52 30.76 23.31
CA GLU A 37 -12.95 31.68 22.32
C GLU A 37 -12.29 32.89 22.97
N THR A 38 -11.24 33.41 22.32
CA THR A 38 -10.99 34.85 22.36
C THR A 38 -10.45 35.33 21.02
N SER A 39 -11.21 36.18 20.41
CA SER A 39 -10.88 36.98 19.23
C SER A 39 -9.91 38.11 19.62
N ALA A 40 -8.97 38.45 18.77
CA ALA A 40 -8.40 39.78 18.70
C ALA A 40 -7.80 40.06 17.33
N THR A 41 -8.38 40.89 16.70
CA THR A 41 -8.33 41.97 15.71
C THR A 41 -6.96 42.57 15.38
N SER A 42 -6.78 42.75 14.08
CA SER A 42 -6.17 43.89 13.36
C SER A 42 -4.66 44.22 13.47
N GLY A 43 -4.12 44.41 12.29
CA GLY A 43 -2.84 45.11 12.10
C GLY A 43 -2.45 45.15 10.63
N VAL A 44 -3.05 46.10 9.90
CA VAL A 44 -2.66 46.47 8.54
C VAL A 44 -1.31 47.18 8.58
N ASN A 45 -0.31 46.74 7.82
CA ASN A 45 0.73 47.62 7.35
C ASN A 45 1.16 47.25 5.93
N ARG A 46 0.77 48.14 5.05
CA ARG A 46 1.30 48.30 3.70
C ARG A 46 2.72 48.83 3.80
N PHE A 47 3.68 48.21 3.15
CA PHE A 47 4.82 48.93 2.59
C PHE A 47 5.05 48.51 1.14
N LEU A 48 5.04 49.55 0.34
CA LEU A 48 5.29 49.61 -1.08
C LEU A 48 6.77 49.40 -1.40
N SER A 49 7.00 48.85 -2.60
CA SER A 49 8.06 49.24 -3.52
C SER A 49 9.48 48.75 -3.24
N LEU A 50 10.01 47.97 -4.15
CA LEU A 50 10.89 48.44 -5.23
C LEU A 50 11.42 47.23 -6.03
N LYS A 51 11.23 47.28 -7.33
CA LYS A 51 11.93 46.40 -8.28
C LYS A 51 13.37 46.93 -8.41
N PRO A 52 14.34 46.04 -8.63
CA PRO A 52 15.30 46.27 -9.68
C PRO A 52 15.21 45.23 -10.78
N ILE A 53 15.19 45.76 -11.97
CA ILE A 53 15.45 45.12 -13.24
C ILE A 53 16.94 44.76 -13.26
N SER A 54 17.20 43.55 -13.73
CA SER A 54 18.41 43.13 -14.46
C SER A 54 19.00 41.83 -13.97
N ALA A 55 18.86 40.80 -14.70
CA ALA A 55 19.92 40.18 -15.49
C ALA A 55 19.38 38.94 -16.16
N LEU A 56 19.24 39.00 -17.46
CA LEU A 56 19.13 37.86 -18.33
C LEU A 56 20.39 37.00 -18.16
N ILE A 57 20.27 35.89 -17.48
CA ILE A 57 21.23 34.80 -17.60
C ILE A 57 20.44 33.67 -18.24
N SER A 58 20.60 33.54 -19.54
CA SER A 58 20.23 32.36 -20.31
C SER A 58 21.09 31.20 -19.86
N ALA A 59 20.72 30.54 -18.78
CA ALA A 59 21.18 29.22 -18.50
C ALA A 59 20.33 28.29 -19.37
N LEU A 60 20.88 27.87 -20.50
CA LEU A 60 20.44 26.70 -21.22
C LEU A 60 20.66 25.50 -20.30
N SER A 61 19.77 25.33 -19.32
CA SER A 61 19.62 24.05 -18.66
C SER A 61 19.01 23.14 -19.68
N PHE A 62 19.84 22.34 -20.34
CA PHE A 62 19.43 21.07 -20.88
C PHE A 62 18.76 20.33 -19.75
N GLY A 63 17.46 20.51 -19.61
CA GLY A 63 16.63 19.64 -18.82
C GLY A 63 16.77 18.26 -19.45
N LEU A 64 17.56 17.41 -18.82
CA LEU A 64 17.36 15.98 -18.92
C LEU A 64 15.91 15.78 -18.47
N ILE A 65 15.01 15.76 -19.46
CA ILE A 65 13.72 15.11 -19.31
C ILE A 65 14.12 13.65 -19.11
N ALA A 66 14.26 13.24 -17.85
CA ALA A 66 14.21 11.85 -17.52
C ALA A 66 12.85 11.39 -18.06
N GLN A 67 12.85 10.85 -19.28
CA GLN A 67 11.72 10.06 -19.76
C GLN A 67 11.55 9.00 -18.69
N SER A 68 10.52 9.18 -17.87
CA SER A 68 10.04 8.12 -17.00
C SER A 68 9.71 6.99 -17.94
N ALA A 69 10.64 6.02 -18.05
CA ALA A 69 10.34 4.76 -18.71
C ALA A 69 9.11 4.24 -17.96
N MET A 70 7.94 4.34 -18.59
CA MET A 70 6.71 3.86 -18.03
C MET A 70 6.91 2.36 -17.82
N ALA A 71 7.13 1.94 -16.59
CA ALA A 71 6.91 0.56 -16.23
C ALA A 71 5.45 0.29 -16.61
N ASN A 72 5.25 -0.59 -17.57
CA ASN A 72 3.96 -0.80 -18.26
C ASN A 72 2.83 -1.29 -17.33
N GLY A 73 2.62 -0.72 -16.20
CA GLY A 73 1.59 -1.13 -15.27
C GLY A 73 1.67 -0.45 -13.91
N LEU A 74 2.84 0.09 -13.53
CA LEU A 74 3.02 0.87 -12.32
C LEU A 74 3.01 2.36 -12.68
N VAL A 75 2.05 3.12 -12.16
CA VAL A 75 1.89 4.55 -12.48
C VAL A 75 1.77 5.37 -11.21
N GLY A 76 2.45 6.53 -11.20
CA GLY A 76 2.26 7.56 -10.17
C GLY A 76 2.77 7.14 -8.80
N MET A 77 4.02 6.64 -8.74
CA MET A 77 4.73 6.35 -7.51
C MET A 77 4.88 7.61 -6.66
N ASP A 78 4.37 7.57 -5.44
CA ASP A 78 4.46 8.63 -4.44
C ASP A 78 4.81 8.02 -3.07
N VAL A 79 5.98 8.38 -2.54
CA VAL A 79 6.49 7.82 -1.28
C VAL A 79 6.00 8.66 -0.11
N VAL A 80 5.05 8.13 0.66
CA VAL A 80 4.41 8.81 1.79
C VAL A 80 5.19 8.65 3.10
N ASN A 81 5.93 7.54 3.23
CA ASN A 81 6.76 7.25 4.39
C ASN A 81 7.98 6.44 3.99
N GLY A 82 9.10 6.69 4.64
CA GLY A 82 10.36 6.04 4.33
C GLY A 82 10.98 6.56 3.03
N SER A 83 11.67 5.68 2.32
CA SER A 83 12.29 5.98 1.01
C SER A 83 12.06 4.84 0.04
N ALA A 84 11.93 5.15 -1.24
CA ALA A 84 11.92 4.18 -2.30
C ALA A 84 12.47 4.79 -3.59
N SER A 85 13.12 3.95 -4.40
CA SER A 85 13.60 4.29 -5.75
C SER A 85 13.21 3.19 -6.71
N MET A 86 12.90 3.58 -7.95
CA MET A 86 12.46 2.66 -8.99
C MET A 86 13.40 2.72 -10.20
N THR A 87 13.82 1.57 -10.68
CA THR A 87 14.60 1.41 -11.90
C THR A 87 13.91 0.42 -12.81
N VAL A 88 13.76 0.79 -14.09
CA VAL A 88 13.14 -0.06 -15.10
C VAL A 88 14.20 -0.51 -16.10
N ASN A 89 14.26 -1.81 -16.37
CA ASN A 89 15.13 -2.41 -17.37
C ASN A 89 14.30 -3.38 -18.23
N GLY A 90 13.88 -2.91 -19.39
CA GLY A 90 12.98 -3.64 -20.27
C GLY A 90 11.66 -3.97 -19.57
N LYS A 91 11.37 -5.27 -19.43
CA LYS A 91 10.17 -5.77 -18.72
C LYS A 91 10.37 -5.95 -17.23
N ASN A 92 11.52 -5.58 -16.69
CA ASN A 92 11.84 -5.76 -15.28
C ASN A 92 11.85 -4.41 -14.58
N THR A 93 11.09 -4.30 -13.52
CA THR A 93 11.05 -3.15 -12.61
C THR A 93 11.62 -3.55 -11.27
N PHE A 94 12.60 -2.79 -10.80
CA PHE A 94 13.22 -2.97 -9.50
C PHE A 94 12.90 -1.77 -8.62
N ILE A 95 12.38 -2.04 -7.43
CA ILE A 95 12.03 -1.01 -6.45
C ILE A 95 12.82 -1.31 -5.17
N THR A 96 13.80 -0.46 -4.88
CA THR A 96 14.54 -0.53 -3.62
C THR A 96 13.86 0.38 -2.61
N ASN A 97 13.51 -0.13 -1.44
CA ASN A 97 12.80 0.62 -0.42
C ASN A 97 13.38 0.38 0.98
N SER A 98 13.24 1.41 1.83
CA SER A 98 13.51 1.28 3.27
C SER A 98 12.45 0.39 3.95
N PRO A 99 12.74 -0.19 5.12
CA PRO A 99 11.74 -0.87 5.93
C PRO A 99 10.55 0.05 6.22
N ASP A 100 9.35 -0.53 6.21
CA ASP A 100 8.07 0.14 6.46
C ASP A 100 7.77 1.33 5.55
N ALA A 101 8.35 1.35 4.34
CA ALA A 101 8.01 2.32 3.33
C ALA A 101 6.54 2.21 2.94
N ILE A 102 5.86 3.35 2.83
CA ILE A 102 4.49 3.47 2.33
C ILE A 102 4.55 4.16 0.98
N ILE A 103 4.12 3.46 -0.05
CA ILE A 103 4.13 3.95 -1.43
C ILE A 103 2.70 3.98 -1.95
N ASN A 104 2.23 5.17 -2.32
CA ASN A 104 0.99 5.34 -3.05
C ASN A 104 1.24 5.18 -4.55
N TRP A 105 0.28 4.59 -5.23
CA TRP A 105 0.28 4.38 -6.66
C TRP A 105 -1.03 4.89 -7.26
N LYS A 106 -1.00 5.51 -8.40
CA LYS A 106 -2.22 5.74 -9.17
C LYS A 106 -2.73 4.47 -9.82
N GLN A 107 -1.81 3.60 -10.24
CA GLN A 107 -2.12 2.30 -10.80
C GLN A 107 -1.03 1.30 -10.42
N PHE A 108 -1.43 0.09 -10.05
CA PHE A 108 -0.50 -1.00 -9.75
C PHE A 108 -0.93 -2.26 -10.53
N ASN A 109 -0.37 -2.41 -11.72
CA ASN A 109 -0.56 -3.59 -12.57
C ASN A 109 0.79 -4.22 -12.90
N ILE A 110 0.79 -5.50 -13.25
CA ILE A 110 1.95 -6.22 -13.76
C ILE A 110 1.48 -7.01 -14.98
N ASN A 111 1.94 -6.65 -16.16
CA ASN A 111 1.53 -7.31 -17.40
C ASN A 111 2.18 -8.70 -17.52
N ALA A 112 1.65 -9.53 -18.41
CA ALA A 112 2.20 -10.85 -18.68
C ALA A 112 3.66 -10.75 -19.16
N GLY A 113 4.53 -11.54 -18.54
CA GLY A 113 5.96 -11.56 -18.80
C GLY A 113 6.75 -10.37 -18.22
N GLU A 114 6.11 -9.51 -17.42
CA GLU A 114 6.80 -8.48 -16.63
C GLU A 114 7.19 -9.00 -15.25
N LEU A 115 8.28 -8.47 -14.72
CA LEU A 115 8.74 -8.66 -13.36
C LEU A 115 8.73 -7.32 -12.61
N VAL A 116 8.07 -7.28 -11.47
CA VAL A 116 8.23 -6.24 -10.46
C VAL A 116 8.91 -6.86 -9.24
N ARG A 117 10.07 -6.33 -8.87
CA ARG A 117 10.82 -6.83 -7.72
C ARG A 117 11.06 -5.73 -6.70
N PHE A 118 10.60 -5.95 -5.48
CA PHE A 118 10.97 -5.14 -4.33
C PHE A 118 12.25 -5.69 -3.70
N ILE A 119 13.22 -4.80 -3.52
CA ILE A 119 14.51 -5.08 -2.88
C ILE A 119 14.49 -4.38 -1.53
N GLN A 120 14.34 -5.16 -0.49
CA GLN A 120 14.22 -4.70 0.88
C GLN A 120 15.49 -5.04 1.67
N GLU A 121 15.68 -4.41 2.83
CA GLU A 121 16.87 -4.61 3.66
C GLU A 121 17.05 -6.08 4.07
N ASN A 122 15.97 -6.74 4.49
CA ASN A 122 15.99 -8.14 4.89
C ASN A 122 14.59 -8.78 4.74
N ASN A 123 14.48 -10.06 5.09
CA ASN A 123 13.23 -10.82 4.96
C ASN A 123 12.13 -10.45 5.97
N ASN A 124 12.45 -9.69 7.01
CA ASN A 124 11.47 -9.16 7.98
C ASN A 124 11.00 -7.75 7.63
N SER A 125 11.66 -7.09 6.67
CA SER A 125 11.27 -5.78 6.18
C SER A 125 9.91 -5.86 5.48
N THR A 126 9.16 -4.76 5.55
CA THR A 126 7.82 -4.67 4.96
C THR A 126 7.74 -3.45 4.05
N VAL A 127 7.02 -3.57 2.95
CA VAL A 127 6.63 -2.45 2.10
C VAL A 127 5.11 -2.43 1.93
N PHE A 128 4.52 -1.24 2.05
CA PHE A 128 3.09 -1.03 1.87
C PHE A 128 2.84 -0.32 0.55
N ASN A 129 2.15 -0.99 -0.36
CA ASN A 129 1.74 -0.43 -1.64
C ASN A 129 0.24 -0.19 -1.61
N ARG A 130 -0.18 1.06 -1.77
CA ARG A 130 -1.59 1.44 -1.77
C ARG A 130 -1.96 2.11 -3.08
N VAL A 131 -3.00 1.62 -3.72
CA VAL A 131 -3.56 2.23 -4.93
C VAL A 131 -4.55 3.31 -4.52
N THR A 132 -4.29 4.53 -4.98
CA THR A 132 -5.12 5.71 -4.73
C THR A 132 -5.95 6.13 -5.95
N GLY A 133 -5.71 5.50 -7.11
CA GLY A 133 -6.53 5.66 -8.29
C GLY A 133 -7.85 4.87 -8.21
N ASP A 134 -8.55 4.82 -9.31
CA ASP A 134 -9.90 4.25 -9.43
C ASP A 134 -9.95 2.87 -10.12
N GLN A 135 -8.80 2.39 -10.60
CA GLN A 135 -8.71 1.13 -11.34
C GLN A 135 -8.35 -0.03 -10.43
N LEU A 136 -8.93 -1.20 -10.69
CA LEU A 136 -8.50 -2.44 -10.03
C LEU A 136 -7.06 -2.80 -10.43
N SER A 137 -6.39 -3.56 -9.59
CA SER A 137 -5.06 -4.11 -9.88
C SER A 137 -5.14 -5.44 -10.63
N GLN A 138 -4.45 -5.53 -11.75
CA GLN A 138 -4.29 -6.76 -12.53
C GLN A 138 -2.84 -7.22 -12.50
N LEU A 139 -2.58 -8.31 -11.79
CA LEU A 139 -1.27 -8.92 -11.73
C LEU A 139 -1.26 -10.15 -12.65
N LYS A 140 -0.67 -10.01 -13.83
CA LYS A 140 -0.56 -11.09 -14.84
C LYS A 140 0.89 -11.59 -14.99
N GLY A 141 1.85 -10.88 -14.43
CA GLY A 141 3.28 -11.21 -14.41
C GLY A 141 3.76 -11.62 -13.04
N THR A 142 5.03 -11.36 -12.77
CA THR A 142 5.70 -11.76 -11.53
C THR A 142 5.88 -10.58 -10.58
N LEU A 143 5.43 -10.74 -9.34
CA LEU A 143 5.77 -9.87 -8.21
C LEU A 143 6.71 -10.62 -7.28
N ALA A 144 7.92 -10.13 -7.09
CA ALA A 144 8.90 -10.76 -6.23
C ALA A 144 9.39 -9.81 -5.13
N SER A 145 9.77 -10.36 -3.98
CA SER A 145 10.43 -9.60 -2.91
C SER A 145 11.19 -10.53 -1.97
N ASN A 146 12.31 -10.06 -1.44
CA ASN A 146 12.99 -10.69 -0.32
C ASN A 146 12.34 -10.38 1.04
N GLY A 147 11.41 -9.41 1.11
CA GLY A 147 10.67 -9.01 2.30
C GLY A 147 9.14 -9.21 2.16
N HIS A 148 8.40 -8.68 3.11
CA HIS A 148 6.94 -8.71 3.11
C HIS A 148 6.38 -7.61 2.21
N VAL A 149 5.33 -7.94 1.43
CA VAL A 149 4.65 -6.99 0.54
C VAL A 149 3.18 -6.92 0.90
N PHE A 150 2.70 -5.70 1.12
CA PHE A 150 1.29 -5.37 1.19
C PHE A 150 0.86 -4.72 -0.13
N LEU A 151 -0.26 -5.16 -0.67
CA LEU A 151 -0.95 -4.53 -1.80
C LEU A 151 -2.37 -4.21 -1.38
N ILE A 152 -2.69 -2.93 -1.33
CA ILE A 152 -3.98 -2.41 -0.89
C ILE A 152 -4.62 -1.69 -2.06
N ASN A 153 -5.75 -2.21 -2.55
CA ASN A 153 -6.51 -1.57 -3.62
C ASN A 153 -8.01 -1.70 -3.39
N PRO A 154 -8.67 -0.62 -2.94
CA PRO A 154 -10.12 -0.64 -2.70
C PRO A 154 -10.99 -0.90 -3.94
N ASN A 155 -10.41 -0.85 -5.14
CA ASN A 155 -11.15 -1.10 -6.38
C ASN A 155 -11.14 -2.57 -6.81
N GLY A 156 -10.36 -3.42 -6.13
CA GLY A 156 -10.23 -4.84 -6.44
C GLY A 156 -8.83 -5.26 -6.84
N ILE A 157 -8.55 -6.56 -6.70
CA ILE A 157 -7.25 -7.15 -7.06
C ILE A 157 -7.51 -8.48 -7.77
N VAL A 158 -6.91 -8.65 -8.95
CA VAL A 158 -7.02 -9.87 -9.74
C VAL A 158 -5.61 -10.39 -10.05
N PHE A 159 -5.32 -11.59 -9.57
CA PHE A 159 -4.13 -12.36 -9.96
C PHE A 159 -4.51 -13.24 -11.14
N GLY A 160 -3.82 -13.04 -12.25
CA GLY A 160 -4.03 -13.79 -13.48
C GLY A 160 -3.56 -15.24 -13.34
N LYS A 161 -3.99 -16.10 -14.24
CA LYS A 161 -3.68 -17.53 -14.25
C LYS A 161 -2.17 -17.83 -14.25
N ASP A 162 -1.38 -17.00 -14.96
CA ASP A 162 0.06 -17.19 -15.07
C ASP A 162 0.85 -16.24 -14.16
N SER A 163 0.16 -15.58 -13.22
CA SER A 163 0.83 -14.69 -12.25
C SER A 163 1.58 -15.48 -11.19
N ILE A 164 2.72 -14.96 -10.81
CA ILE A 164 3.57 -15.51 -9.75
C ILE A 164 3.84 -14.41 -8.74
N ILE A 165 3.44 -14.65 -7.50
CA ILE A 165 3.81 -13.83 -6.36
C ILE A 165 4.80 -14.64 -5.54
N ASP A 166 6.03 -14.12 -5.37
CA ASP A 166 7.11 -14.78 -4.63
C ASP A 166 7.76 -13.79 -3.66
N THR A 167 7.40 -13.88 -2.39
CA THR A 167 7.78 -12.91 -1.36
C THR A 167 8.07 -13.58 -0.03
N ALA A 168 8.68 -12.87 0.95
CA ALA A 168 8.82 -13.42 2.30
C ALA A 168 7.46 -13.57 3.00
N GLY A 169 6.51 -12.67 2.73
CA GLY A 169 5.12 -12.72 3.17
C GLY A 169 4.28 -11.79 2.32
N PHE A 170 3.00 -12.09 2.11
CA PHE A 170 2.14 -11.35 1.21
C PHE A 170 0.77 -11.06 1.82
N THR A 171 0.35 -9.80 1.74
CA THR A 171 -0.99 -9.38 2.14
C THR A 171 -1.62 -8.57 1.02
N ALA A 172 -2.75 -9.02 0.49
CA ALA A 172 -3.58 -8.26 -0.43
C ALA A 172 -4.87 -7.85 0.27
N SER A 173 -5.28 -6.58 0.11
CA SER A 173 -6.51 -6.09 0.72
C SER A 173 -7.29 -5.18 -0.21
N THR A 174 -8.61 -5.36 -0.27
CA THR A 174 -9.55 -4.40 -0.85
C THR A 174 -10.15 -3.47 0.20
N LEU A 175 -9.82 -3.68 1.46
CA LEU A 175 -10.11 -2.74 2.54
C LEU A 175 -8.95 -1.75 2.67
N ASN A 176 -9.26 -0.52 3.03
CA ASN A 176 -8.28 0.52 3.23
C ASN A 176 -7.66 0.47 4.64
N ILE A 177 -6.52 1.12 4.80
CA ILE A 177 -5.87 1.30 6.08
C ILE A 177 -5.22 2.69 6.11
N SER A 178 -5.30 3.39 7.22
CA SER A 178 -4.75 4.73 7.35
C SER A 178 -3.21 4.71 7.45
N ASP A 179 -2.55 5.80 7.04
CA ASP A 179 -1.10 5.95 7.18
C ASP A 179 -0.67 5.88 8.64
N LYS A 180 -1.49 6.42 9.55
CA LYS A 180 -1.26 6.36 10.99
C LYS A 180 -1.20 4.90 11.48
N ASP A 181 -2.15 4.08 11.03
CA ASP A 181 -2.23 2.69 11.42
C ASP A 181 -1.10 1.87 10.80
N LEU A 182 -0.75 2.13 9.52
CA LEU A 182 0.41 1.51 8.88
C LEU A 182 1.70 1.82 9.62
N LYS A 183 1.96 3.10 9.94
CA LYS A 183 3.14 3.54 10.70
C LYS A 183 3.20 2.95 12.11
N ALA A 184 2.05 2.79 12.75
CA ALA A 184 1.93 2.18 14.07
C ALA A 184 1.93 0.64 14.03
N ARG A 185 2.01 0.02 12.83
CA ARG A 185 1.80 -1.41 12.60
C ARG A 185 0.50 -1.94 13.24
N ASN A 186 -0.51 -1.07 13.28
CA ASN A 186 -1.85 -1.40 13.72
C ASN A 186 -2.68 -1.79 12.49
N PHE A 187 -2.61 -3.04 12.09
CA PHE A 187 -3.24 -3.53 10.85
C PHE A 187 -4.77 -3.62 10.96
N ALA A 188 -5.41 -2.46 11.19
CA ALA A 188 -6.85 -2.29 11.19
C ALA A 188 -7.31 -1.90 9.79
N PHE A 189 -7.90 -2.85 9.08
CA PHE A 189 -8.45 -2.62 7.74
C PHE A 189 -9.91 -2.23 7.84
N GLU A 190 -10.30 -1.18 7.12
CA GLU A 190 -11.64 -0.61 7.16
C GLU A 190 -12.24 -0.47 5.77
N GLN A 191 -13.54 -0.74 5.68
CA GLN A 191 -14.31 -0.47 4.47
C GLN A 191 -14.41 1.05 4.26
N MET A 192 -14.09 1.51 3.05
CA MET A 192 -14.35 2.91 2.68
C MET A 192 -15.86 3.15 2.57
N LYS A 193 -16.36 4.20 3.24
CA LYS A 193 -17.80 4.48 3.34
C LYS A 193 -18.49 4.67 2.00
N ASP A 194 -17.76 5.24 1.02
CA ASP A 194 -18.31 5.64 -0.27
C ASP A 194 -17.96 4.67 -1.40
N LYS A 195 -17.43 3.50 -1.08
CA LYS A 195 -17.10 2.48 -2.07
C LYS A 195 -17.80 1.16 -1.77
N ALA A 196 -18.33 0.53 -2.81
CA ALA A 196 -18.80 -0.85 -2.70
C ALA A 196 -17.62 -1.78 -2.36
N MET A 197 -17.91 -2.86 -1.67
CA MET A 197 -16.90 -3.88 -1.36
C MET A 197 -16.41 -4.53 -2.66
N ALA A 198 -15.10 -4.48 -2.89
CA ALA A 198 -14.48 -5.09 -4.05
C ALA A 198 -13.97 -6.51 -3.75
N ALA A 199 -13.75 -7.27 -4.81
CA ALA A 199 -13.29 -8.65 -4.73
C ALA A 199 -11.78 -8.77 -4.87
N ILE A 200 -11.23 -9.83 -4.28
CA ILE A 200 -9.93 -10.39 -4.63
C ILE A 200 -10.17 -11.70 -5.35
N ILE A 201 -9.59 -11.84 -6.54
CA ILE A 201 -9.67 -13.07 -7.34
C ILE A 201 -8.24 -13.57 -7.58
N ASN A 202 -7.91 -14.73 -7.03
CA ASN A 202 -6.64 -15.38 -7.29
C ASN A 202 -6.84 -16.57 -8.24
N ASN A 203 -6.23 -16.50 -9.42
CA ASN A 203 -6.12 -17.62 -10.35
C ASN A 203 -4.67 -18.07 -10.56
N GLY A 204 -3.70 -17.41 -9.91
CA GLY A 204 -2.27 -17.63 -10.08
C GLY A 204 -1.63 -18.39 -8.91
N LEU A 205 -0.31 -18.29 -8.84
CA LEU A 205 0.51 -18.88 -7.80
C LEU A 205 0.98 -17.80 -6.82
N ILE A 206 0.68 -17.97 -5.54
CA ILE A 206 1.22 -17.14 -4.46
C ILE A 206 2.10 -18.01 -3.58
N THR A 207 3.40 -17.72 -3.56
CA THR A 207 4.39 -18.40 -2.75
C THR A 207 4.99 -17.44 -1.75
N VAL A 208 5.11 -17.86 -0.50
CA VAL A 208 5.79 -17.09 0.55
C VAL A 208 6.88 -17.91 1.20
N GLY A 209 7.87 -17.21 1.74
CA GLY A 209 9.01 -17.81 2.40
C GLY A 209 8.63 -18.64 3.63
N LYS A 210 9.61 -19.36 4.17
CA LYS A 210 9.46 -20.10 5.44
C LYS A 210 9.04 -19.14 6.55
N ASN A 211 7.96 -19.49 7.25
CA ASN A 211 7.30 -18.66 8.28
C ASN A 211 6.60 -17.40 7.73
N GLY A 212 6.49 -17.22 6.42
CA GLY A 212 5.65 -16.21 5.81
C GLY A 212 4.16 -16.59 5.86
N SER A 213 3.30 -15.59 5.72
CA SER A 213 1.85 -15.76 5.61
C SER A 213 1.32 -15.15 4.32
N VAL A 214 0.26 -15.73 3.78
CA VAL A 214 -0.55 -15.16 2.71
C VAL A 214 -1.88 -14.72 3.32
N ASN A 215 -2.19 -13.42 3.24
CA ASN A 215 -3.46 -12.89 3.70
C ASN A 215 -4.18 -12.24 2.51
N LEU A 216 -5.39 -12.70 2.22
CA LEU A 216 -6.28 -12.11 1.22
C LEU A 216 -7.52 -11.60 1.95
N ILE A 217 -7.70 -10.26 1.96
CA ILE A 217 -8.71 -9.56 2.78
C ILE A 217 -9.61 -8.73 1.86
N GLY A 218 -10.86 -9.08 1.74
CA GLY A 218 -11.76 -8.36 0.83
C GLY A 218 -13.23 -8.60 1.11
N GLY A 219 -14.08 -7.86 0.42
CA GLY A 219 -15.53 -8.06 0.47
C GLY A 219 -15.96 -9.43 -0.05
N SER A 220 -15.24 -9.94 -1.02
CA SER A 220 -15.31 -11.30 -1.54
C SER A 220 -13.91 -11.77 -1.89
N VAL A 221 -13.58 -13.00 -1.57
CA VAL A 221 -12.30 -13.62 -1.94
C VAL A 221 -12.57 -14.93 -2.66
N GLN A 222 -12.12 -14.99 -3.93
CA GLN A 222 -12.16 -16.20 -4.73
C GLN A 222 -10.74 -16.70 -4.95
N ASN A 223 -10.41 -17.85 -4.43
CA ASN A 223 -9.09 -18.47 -4.59
C ASN A 223 -9.20 -19.74 -5.46
N ASN A 224 -9.01 -19.57 -6.76
CA ASN A 224 -8.97 -20.64 -7.76
C ASN A 224 -7.53 -21.07 -8.07
N GLY A 225 -6.57 -20.32 -7.56
CA GLY A 225 -5.14 -20.54 -7.74
C GLY A 225 -4.52 -21.35 -6.60
N THR A 226 -3.21 -21.28 -6.49
CA THR A 226 -2.46 -21.99 -5.47
C THR A 226 -1.75 -21.01 -4.54
N ASN A 227 -1.92 -21.22 -3.23
CA ASN A 227 -1.18 -20.51 -2.20
C ASN A 227 -0.24 -21.49 -1.51
N GLN A 228 1.06 -21.20 -1.51
CA GLN A 228 2.10 -22.03 -0.90
C GLN A 228 2.89 -21.23 0.13
N SER A 229 3.08 -21.80 1.30
CA SER A 229 4.05 -21.30 2.27
C SER A 229 5.08 -22.40 2.58
N GLY A 230 6.31 -22.01 2.85
CA GLY A 230 7.40 -22.93 3.15
C GLY A 230 7.22 -23.77 4.41
N LYS A 231 6.21 -23.51 5.22
CA LYS A 231 5.44 -24.32 6.18
C LYS A 231 4.40 -23.38 6.84
N ARG A 232 3.12 -23.64 6.50
CA ARG A 232 1.89 -23.18 7.15
C ARG A 232 1.38 -21.76 6.88
N GLN A 233 0.23 -21.75 6.51
CA GLN A 233 -1.07 -21.10 6.63
C GLN A 233 -1.33 -19.99 5.62
N CYS A 234 -2.31 -20.28 4.76
CA CYS A 234 -2.95 -19.31 3.89
C CYS A 234 -4.30 -18.95 4.51
N ASP A 235 -4.45 -17.72 4.98
CA ASP A 235 -5.71 -17.21 5.49
C ASP A 235 -6.46 -16.49 4.37
N VAL A 236 -7.65 -16.99 4.05
CA VAL A 236 -8.58 -16.37 3.10
C VAL A 236 -9.74 -15.83 3.92
N ILE A 237 -9.93 -14.51 3.89
CA ILE A 237 -11.00 -13.85 4.62
C ILE A 237 -11.91 -13.17 3.63
N SER A 238 -13.11 -13.72 3.48
CA SER A 238 -14.23 -13.06 2.80
C SER A 238 -15.16 -12.44 3.84
N GLY A 239 -15.62 -11.26 3.55
CA GLY A 239 -16.50 -10.52 4.41
C GLY A 239 -18.00 -10.66 4.04
#